data_fc6edc3ef1b0f5bd3544f640a31d1edf
#
_entry.id   fc6edc3ef1b0f5bd3544f640a31d1edf
#
_cell.length_a   1.000
_cell.length_b   1.000
_cell.length_c   1.000
_cell.angle_alpha   90.00
_cell.angle_beta   90.00
_cell.angle_gamma   90.00
#
_symmetry.space_group_name_H-M   'P 1'
#
loop_
_entity.id
_entity.type
_entity.pdbx_description
1 polymer ?
#
loop_
_entity_poly.entity_id
_entity_poly.type
_entity_poly.pdbx_seq_one_letter_code
_entity_poly.pdbx_strand_id
1 'polypeptide(L)'
;MKHHTRITQAVHPGLKGWFSRGFRVLSLVFAAVLLVSPDNGYSREPAGLPVLGISVLQFGTAHWELDHLQHRKLDQKNGYRLDLKLVANLPASRLAVTSGSVHGAVADLLWAQSRFQAGTPYLYVPFSSQIGDIVVPEASAIRSVADLAGKRIGVAGGPDSKGWVLLTKVAERQGIDLARDARVQFAAPPLLNQALKREQVDAIVTYWHFSARLRGEGGWRSAFGMADLLRALDLDPNLPVLGYVFPSEWAQQHAGLIERFARSLQQAKAELAGESSHWQRLRPLMGQSTEAVFEALRDGFVAGTPAPLTEQRRGDLQRLLVLTGADAEALMPETLFYRSPP
;
A
#
# COMPACT_ATOMS: atom_id res chain seq x y z
N MET A 1 -14.86 51.29 34.82
CA MET A 1 -13.64 52.10 34.80
C MET A 1 -12.92 51.71 33.50
N LYS A 2 -13.16 52.42 32.43
CA LYS A 2 -12.50 53.59 31.83
C LYS A 2 -10.96 53.43 31.80
N HIS A 3 -10.37 53.13 30.61
CA HIS A 3 -9.53 54.11 29.94
C HIS A 3 -9.29 53.73 28.47
N HIS A 4 -9.77 54.63 27.61
CA HIS A 4 -9.41 54.81 26.22
C HIS A 4 -8.03 55.51 26.14
N THR A 5 -7.22 55.21 25.14
CA THR A 5 -6.31 56.20 24.60
C THR A 5 -6.16 55.98 23.07
N ARG A 6 -6.68 56.96 22.31
CA ARG A 6 -6.40 57.25 20.89
C ARG A 6 -5.20 58.20 20.84
N ILE A 7 -4.37 58.08 19.85
CA ILE A 7 -3.54 59.16 19.27
C ILE A 7 -3.31 58.80 17.79
N THR A 8 -3.96 59.37 16.87
CA THR A 8 -3.90 60.59 16.09
C THR A 8 -2.73 60.67 15.04
N GLN A 9 -3.18 60.87 13.83
CA GLN A 9 -2.51 61.12 12.53
C GLN A 9 -1.47 62.25 12.59
N ALA A 10 -0.53 62.19 11.64
CA ALA A 10 0.09 63.37 11.04
C ALA A 10 0.34 63.18 9.52
N VAL A 11 -0.32 63.97 8.75
CA VAL A 11 -0.16 64.29 7.32
C VAL A 11 0.67 65.55 7.22
N HIS A 12 1.61 65.69 6.30
CA HIS A 12 1.86 66.89 5.52
C HIS A 12 2.97 66.71 4.42
N PRO A 13 3.08 67.70 3.52
CA PRO A 13 2.86 67.47 2.07
C PRO A 13 4.02 67.93 1.17
N GLY A 14 3.95 67.52 -0.10
CA GLY A 14 4.20 68.26 -1.32
C GLY A 14 5.50 68.97 -1.58
N LEU A 15 5.96 68.79 -2.81
CA LEU A 15 6.52 69.90 -3.61
C LEU A 15 6.48 69.55 -5.12
N LYS A 16 5.98 70.54 -5.85
CA LYS A 16 5.74 70.57 -7.30
C LYS A 16 7.01 70.99 -8.07
N GLY A 17 7.15 70.44 -9.27
CA GLY A 17 7.41 71.26 -10.46
C GLY A 17 8.86 71.44 -10.89
N TRP A 18 9.17 71.11 -12.12
CA TRP A 18 9.46 72.08 -13.15
C TRP A 18 9.54 71.45 -14.54
N PHE A 19 8.96 72.18 -15.45
CA PHE A 19 8.96 72.05 -16.93
C PHE A 19 10.33 72.37 -17.54
N SER A 20 10.72 71.72 -18.64
CA SER A 20 11.06 72.50 -19.86
C SER A 20 11.28 71.61 -21.09
N ARG A 21 10.78 72.09 -22.15
CA ARG A 21 10.66 71.81 -23.56
C ARG A 21 11.98 71.79 -24.30
N GLY A 22 11.99 71.03 -25.40
CA GLY A 22 12.93 71.28 -26.55
C GLY A 22 12.89 70.00 -27.44
N PHE A 23 12.20 69.90 -28.44
CA PHE A 23 12.00 70.40 -29.82
C PHE A 23 13.05 69.82 -30.79
N ARG A 24 12.57 68.96 -31.73
CA ARG A 24 12.92 68.68 -33.13
C ARG A 24 14.35 68.17 -33.46
N VAL A 25 14.57 67.16 -34.35
CA VAL A 25 14.28 67.06 -35.80
C VAL A 25 14.63 65.65 -36.29
N LEU A 26 13.76 65.03 -36.99
CA LEU A 26 13.77 64.27 -38.25
C LEU A 26 15.12 63.76 -38.79
N SER A 27 15.27 62.42 -38.96
CA SER A 27 15.91 61.86 -40.16
C SER A 27 15.45 60.38 -40.31
N LEU A 28 14.73 60.16 -41.41
CA LEU A 28 14.38 58.81 -41.93
C LEU A 28 15.65 58.20 -42.54
N VAL A 29 16.13 57.06 -42.02
CA VAL A 29 17.01 56.16 -42.76
C VAL A 29 16.32 54.80 -42.79
N PHE A 30 15.83 54.48 -43.97
CA PHE A 30 15.32 53.13 -44.29
C PHE A 30 16.54 52.22 -44.41
N ALA A 31 16.77 51.37 -43.37
CA ALA A 31 17.71 50.26 -43.48
C ALA A 31 16.88 48.98 -43.35
N ALA A 32 16.79 48.26 -44.46
CA ALA A 32 16.23 46.93 -44.53
C ALA A 32 17.12 46.01 -43.69
N VAL A 33 16.69 45.71 -42.44
CA VAL A 33 17.28 44.67 -41.63
C VAL A 33 16.55 43.38 -41.98
N LEU A 34 17.24 42.51 -42.69
CA LEU A 34 16.89 41.08 -42.81
C LEU A 34 16.60 40.52 -41.42
N LEU A 35 15.35 40.19 -41.17
CA LEU A 35 14.92 39.40 -40.03
C LEU A 35 15.50 37.98 -40.17
N VAL A 36 16.74 37.82 -39.76
CA VAL A 36 17.22 36.49 -39.31
C VAL A 36 16.57 36.27 -37.94
N SER A 37 15.46 35.58 -37.93
CA SER A 37 14.90 35.03 -36.69
C SER A 37 15.99 34.13 -36.10
N PRO A 38 16.53 34.41 -34.90
CA PRO A 38 17.30 33.41 -34.24
C PRO A 38 16.31 32.26 -33.95
N ASP A 39 16.52 31.12 -34.57
CA ASP A 39 15.97 29.86 -34.09
C ASP A 39 16.42 29.72 -32.63
N ASN A 40 15.59 30.23 -31.71
CA ASN A 40 15.69 29.88 -30.33
C ASN A 40 15.34 28.39 -30.23
N GLY A 41 16.31 27.56 -30.59
CA GLY A 41 16.39 26.24 -30.13
C GLY A 41 16.35 26.27 -28.59
N TYR A 42 15.15 26.37 -28.04
CA TYR A 42 14.95 25.97 -26.67
C TYR A 42 15.40 24.50 -26.61
N SER A 43 16.67 24.29 -26.31
CA SER A 43 17.10 23.02 -25.72
C SER A 43 16.23 22.86 -24.51
N ARG A 44 15.10 22.10 -24.67
CA ARG A 44 14.39 21.55 -23.55
C ARG A 44 15.47 20.80 -22.79
N GLU A 45 15.89 21.33 -21.64
CA GLU A 45 16.60 20.48 -20.67
C GLU A 45 15.85 19.17 -20.63
N PRO A 46 16.52 18.01 -20.71
CA PRO A 46 15.82 16.75 -20.66
C PRO A 46 15.00 16.76 -19.39
N ALA A 47 13.68 16.86 -19.55
CA ALA A 47 12.76 16.87 -18.42
C ALA A 47 13.14 15.67 -17.55
N GLY A 48 13.58 15.94 -16.31
CA GLY A 48 14.02 14.88 -15.40
C GLY A 48 12.95 13.79 -15.34
N LEU A 49 13.34 12.55 -15.06
CA LEU A 49 12.40 11.43 -14.98
C LEU A 49 11.21 11.79 -14.08
N PRO A 50 9.97 11.48 -14.49
CA PRO A 50 8.80 11.73 -13.66
C PRO A 50 8.95 11.00 -12.32
N VAL A 51 8.54 11.65 -11.22
CA VAL A 51 8.65 11.11 -9.87
C VAL A 51 7.35 10.45 -9.46
N LEU A 52 7.46 9.21 -8.96
CA LEU A 52 6.35 8.48 -8.35
C LEU A 52 6.57 8.37 -6.84
N GLY A 53 5.83 9.16 -6.06
CA GLY A 53 5.86 9.10 -4.59
C GLY A 53 4.94 8.00 -4.06
N ILE A 54 5.48 7.09 -3.24
CA ILE A 54 4.70 6.01 -2.61
C ILE A 54 4.98 5.97 -1.11
N SER A 55 3.91 5.93 -0.32
CA SER A 55 4.00 5.69 1.12
C SER A 55 3.99 4.19 1.41
N VAL A 56 4.95 3.74 2.20
CA VAL A 56 5.10 2.33 2.59
C VAL A 56 5.53 2.22 4.05
N LEU A 57 5.09 1.16 4.72
CA LEU A 57 5.50 0.88 6.09
C LEU A 57 6.99 0.54 6.14
N GLN A 58 7.75 1.24 7.00
CA GLN A 58 9.18 1.04 7.16
C GLN A 58 9.55 -0.43 7.46
N PHE A 59 8.74 -1.12 8.26
CA PHE A 59 8.93 -2.53 8.63
C PHE A 59 7.95 -3.47 7.92
N GLY A 60 7.32 -3.00 6.83
CA GLY A 60 6.38 -3.78 6.03
C GLY A 60 7.07 -4.53 4.90
N THR A 61 6.44 -5.60 4.46
CA THR A 61 6.99 -6.48 3.41
C THR A 61 7.01 -5.84 2.02
N ALA A 62 6.13 -4.88 1.75
CA ALA A 62 6.18 -4.10 0.51
C ALA A 62 7.45 -3.22 0.41
N HIS A 63 8.03 -2.82 1.55
CA HIS A 63 9.30 -2.09 1.56
C HIS A 63 10.44 -2.93 0.95
N TRP A 64 10.44 -4.25 1.14
CA TRP A 64 11.49 -5.12 0.61
C TRP A 64 11.57 -5.08 -0.91
N GLU A 65 10.43 -5.20 -1.60
CA GLU A 65 10.42 -5.16 -3.07
C GLU A 65 10.67 -3.75 -3.63
N LEU A 66 10.15 -2.71 -2.96
CA LEU A 66 10.36 -1.33 -3.41
C LEU A 66 11.82 -0.88 -3.20
N ASP A 67 12.45 -1.29 -2.10
CA ASP A 67 13.88 -1.09 -1.87
C ASP A 67 14.73 -1.86 -2.90
N HIS A 68 14.35 -3.13 -3.19
CA HIS A 68 15.01 -3.91 -4.24
C HIS A 68 14.87 -3.24 -5.60
N LEU A 69 13.68 -2.79 -5.94
CA LEU A 69 13.38 -2.08 -7.20
C LEU A 69 14.27 -0.84 -7.36
N GLN A 70 14.40 -0.01 -6.31
CA GLN A 70 15.29 1.18 -6.32
C GLN A 70 16.76 0.78 -6.42
N HIS A 71 17.20 -0.21 -5.65
CA HIS A 71 18.60 -0.68 -5.66
C HIS A 71 19.02 -1.18 -7.05
N ARG A 72 18.14 -1.91 -7.73
CA ARG A 72 18.35 -2.43 -9.10
C ARG A 72 18.13 -1.36 -10.17
N LYS A 73 17.69 -0.15 -9.78
CA LYS A 73 17.32 0.96 -10.67
C LYS A 73 16.25 0.56 -11.69
N LEU A 74 15.33 -0.32 -11.29
CA LEU A 74 14.26 -0.77 -12.18
C LEU A 74 13.27 0.36 -12.51
N ASP A 75 13.09 1.31 -11.59
CA ASP A 75 12.36 2.56 -11.82
C ASP A 75 13.00 3.38 -12.95
N GLN A 76 14.30 3.66 -12.86
CA GLN A 76 15.02 4.45 -13.86
C GLN A 76 15.06 3.74 -15.22
N LYS A 77 15.28 2.42 -15.24
CA LYS A 77 15.23 1.60 -16.45
C LYS A 77 13.86 1.63 -17.13
N ASN A 78 12.79 1.78 -16.34
CA ASN A 78 11.43 1.94 -16.84
C ASN A 78 11.01 3.42 -17.01
N GLY A 79 11.95 4.37 -16.92
CA GLY A 79 11.74 5.76 -17.29
C GLY A 79 10.98 6.59 -16.25
N TYR A 80 11.14 6.31 -14.94
CA TYR A 80 10.64 7.13 -13.83
C TYR A 80 11.59 7.05 -12.63
N ARG A 81 11.36 7.83 -11.60
CA ARG A 81 12.08 7.78 -10.32
C ARG A 81 11.07 7.48 -9.20
N LEU A 82 11.31 6.40 -8.49
CA LEU A 82 10.53 6.06 -7.30
C LEU A 82 11.00 6.90 -6.11
N ASP A 83 10.06 7.49 -5.37
CA ASP A 83 10.30 8.23 -4.13
C ASP A 83 9.51 7.58 -2.99
N LEU A 84 10.21 6.99 -2.01
CA LEU A 84 9.59 6.25 -0.92
C LEU A 84 9.43 7.12 0.32
N LYS A 85 8.20 7.26 0.79
CA LYS A 85 7.88 7.84 2.08
C LYS A 85 7.66 6.73 3.10
N LEU A 86 8.70 6.46 3.91
CA LEU A 86 8.61 5.47 4.96
C LEU A 86 7.78 5.99 6.14
N VAL A 87 6.83 5.19 6.60
CA VAL A 87 5.92 5.53 7.70
C VAL A 87 5.85 4.39 8.72
N ALA A 88 5.45 4.72 9.95
CA ALA A 88 5.44 3.76 11.06
C ALA A 88 4.22 2.82 11.04
N ASN A 89 3.08 3.26 10.49
CA ASN A 89 1.82 2.52 10.56
C ASN A 89 0.88 2.80 9.37
N LEU A 90 -0.15 1.96 9.20
CA LEU A 90 -1.14 2.09 8.13
C LEU A 90 -1.94 3.40 8.16
N PRO A 91 -2.41 3.92 9.31
CA PRO A 91 -3.06 5.22 9.34
C PRO A 91 -2.20 6.35 8.75
N ALA A 92 -0.90 6.40 9.08
CA ALA A 92 0.01 7.39 8.52
C ALA A 92 0.20 7.20 7.00
N SER A 93 0.25 5.95 6.51
CA SER A 93 0.32 5.66 5.08
C SER A 93 -0.94 6.12 4.33
N ARG A 94 -2.11 5.82 4.87
CA ARG A 94 -3.41 6.23 4.33
C ARG A 94 -3.55 7.76 4.33
N LEU A 95 -3.16 8.42 5.42
CA LEU A 95 -3.15 9.89 5.49
C LEU A 95 -2.24 10.50 4.43
N ALA A 96 -1.07 9.93 4.19
CA ALA A 96 -0.13 10.44 3.18
C ALA A 96 -0.73 10.44 1.76
N VAL A 97 -1.45 9.38 1.37
CA VAL A 97 -2.08 9.31 0.04
C VAL A 97 -3.38 10.13 -0.03
N THR A 98 -4.19 10.15 1.03
CA THR A 98 -5.43 10.93 1.02
C THR A 98 -5.21 12.44 1.07
N SER A 99 -4.10 12.90 1.66
CA SER A 99 -3.69 14.31 1.66
C SER A 99 -2.96 14.76 0.39
N GLY A 100 -2.67 13.82 -0.55
CA GLY A 100 -1.90 14.12 -1.75
C GLY A 100 -0.40 14.33 -1.52
N SER A 101 0.13 14.03 -0.32
CA SER A 101 1.57 14.17 -0.03
C SER A 101 2.43 13.08 -0.69
N VAL A 102 1.79 12.03 -1.19
CA VAL A 102 2.33 11.01 -2.09
C VAL A 102 1.29 10.64 -3.14
N HIS A 103 1.71 10.02 -4.23
CA HIS A 103 0.81 9.60 -5.31
C HIS A 103 0.11 8.28 -5.01
N GLY A 104 0.77 7.38 -4.26
CA GLY A 104 0.22 6.07 -3.93
C GLY A 104 0.62 5.58 -2.55
N ALA A 105 -0.03 4.52 -2.11
CA ALA A 105 0.25 3.86 -0.83
C ALA A 105 -0.06 2.36 -0.92
N VAL A 106 0.43 1.57 0.04
CA VAL A 106 -0.03 0.19 0.23
C VAL A 106 -1.31 0.19 1.07
N ALA A 107 -2.34 -0.47 0.55
CA ALA A 107 -3.60 -0.66 1.27
C ALA A 107 -4.21 -2.03 0.97
N ASP A 108 -5.20 -2.40 1.77
CA ASP A 108 -5.99 -3.60 1.52
C ASP A 108 -7.24 -3.30 0.68
N LEU A 109 -7.81 -4.35 0.11
CA LEU A 109 -8.97 -4.30 -0.76
C LEU A 109 -10.19 -3.69 -0.05
N LEU A 110 -10.41 -4.01 1.25
CA LEU A 110 -11.56 -3.50 2.00
C LEU A 110 -11.46 -1.98 2.17
N TRP A 111 -10.27 -1.47 2.42
CA TRP A 111 -10.05 -0.03 2.47
C TRP A 111 -10.33 0.63 1.12
N ALA A 112 -9.85 0.04 0.00
CA ALA A 112 -10.12 0.56 -1.34
C ALA A 112 -11.63 0.61 -1.62
N GLN A 113 -12.36 -0.45 -1.24
CA GLN A 113 -13.83 -0.50 -1.32
C GLN A 113 -14.49 0.59 -0.48
N SER A 114 -14.05 0.79 0.78
CA SER A 114 -14.60 1.84 1.64
C SER A 114 -14.38 3.25 1.07
N ARG A 115 -13.25 3.46 0.40
CA ARG A 115 -12.96 4.74 -0.29
C ARG A 115 -13.85 4.94 -1.50
N PHE A 116 -14.11 3.88 -2.26
CA PHE A 116 -15.05 3.91 -3.37
C PHE A 116 -16.46 4.31 -2.89
N GLN A 117 -16.97 3.66 -1.85
CA GLN A 117 -18.27 3.99 -1.25
C GLN A 117 -18.33 5.43 -0.70
N ALA A 118 -17.21 5.96 -0.23
CA ALA A 118 -17.10 7.35 0.22
C ALA A 118 -16.95 8.37 -0.94
N GLY A 119 -17.07 7.95 -2.21
CA GLY A 119 -16.95 8.82 -3.38
C GLY A 119 -15.51 9.25 -3.72
N THR A 120 -14.51 8.60 -3.17
CA THR A 120 -13.09 8.87 -3.43
C THR A 120 -12.39 7.58 -3.91
N PRO A 121 -12.66 7.13 -5.15
CA PRO A 121 -12.19 5.85 -5.66
C PRO A 121 -10.67 5.82 -5.88
N TYR A 122 -10.09 4.63 -5.77
CA TYR A 122 -8.68 4.36 -6.01
C TYR A 122 -8.50 3.25 -7.03
N LEU A 123 -7.54 3.40 -7.94
CA LEU A 123 -7.02 2.29 -8.74
C LEU A 123 -6.27 1.34 -7.81
N TYR A 124 -6.52 0.05 -7.93
CA TYR A 124 -5.93 -1.01 -7.14
C TYR A 124 -4.96 -1.84 -7.98
N VAL A 125 -3.67 -1.77 -7.68
CA VAL A 125 -2.61 -2.57 -8.33
C VAL A 125 -2.24 -3.71 -7.38
N PRO A 126 -2.47 -4.98 -7.73
CA PRO A 126 -2.18 -6.12 -6.86
C PRO A 126 -0.74 -6.16 -6.37
N PHE A 127 -0.56 -6.39 -5.07
CA PHE A 127 0.76 -6.53 -4.44
C PHE A 127 1.01 -7.94 -3.94
N SER A 128 0.10 -8.49 -3.10
CA SER A 128 0.31 -9.77 -2.43
C SER A 128 -0.98 -10.50 -2.16
N SER A 129 -0.95 -11.82 -2.33
CA SER A 129 -2.00 -12.75 -1.92
C SER A 129 -1.82 -13.24 -0.47
N GLN A 130 -0.71 -12.92 0.19
CA GLN A 130 -0.48 -13.34 1.57
C GLN A 130 -1.30 -12.50 2.55
N ILE A 131 -2.14 -13.18 3.33
CA ILE A 131 -2.94 -12.58 4.41
C ILE A 131 -2.34 -12.96 5.76
N GLY A 132 -2.32 -14.26 6.06
CA GLY A 132 -1.83 -14.77 7.32
C GLY A 132 -2.25 -16.21 7.59
N ASP A 133 -2.08 -16.60 8.83
CA ASP A 133 -2.34 -17.97 9.30
C ASP A 133 -3.01 -17.97 10.67
N ILE A 134 -3.60 -19.13 11.00
CA ILE A 134 -3.92 -19.53 12.37
C ILE A 134 -2.74 -20.33 12.90
N VAL A 135 -1.97 -19.74 13.82
CA VAL A 135 -0.75 -20.35 14.38
C VAL A 135 -1.04 -20.90 15.75
N VAL A 136 -0.52 -22.10 15.98
CA VAL A 136 -0.67 -22.88 17.22
C VAL A 136 0.67 -23.50 17.62
N PRO A 137 0.85 -23.96 18.89
CA PRO A 137 1.95 -24.81 19.27
C PRO A 137 2.02 -26.08 18.39
N GLU A 138 3.23 -26.59 18.13
CA GLU A 138 3.43 -27.79 17.32
C GLU A 138 2.62 -28.99 17.82
N ALA A 139 2.56 -29.18 19.14
CA ALA A 139 1.83 -30.28 19.81
C ALA A 139 0.30 -30.05 19.90
N SER A 140 -0.21 -28.86 19.46
CA SER A 140 -1.64 -28.54 19.57
C SER A 140 -2.51 -29.54 18.77
N ALA A 141 -3.67 -29.90 19.31
CA ALA A 141 -4.67 -30.72 18.62
C ALA A 141 -5.51 -29.93 17.58
N ILE A 142 -5.42 -28.59 17.57
CA ILE A 142 -6.19 -27.73 16.63
C ILE A 142 -5.71 -28.00 15.21
N ARG A 143 -6.63 -28.41 14.31
CA ARG A 143 -6.40 -28.70 12.89
C ARG A 143 -7.42 -28.04 11.98
N SER A 144 -8.58 -27.62 12.51
CA SER A 144 -9.71 -27.11 11.78
C SER A 144 -10.35 -25.91 12.50
N VAL A 145 -11.26 -25.23 11.80
CA VAL A 145 -12.04 -24.11 12.37
C VAL A 145 -12.90 -24.60 13.55
N ALA A 146 -13.44 -25.82 13.46
CA ALA A 146 -14.28 -26.41 14.52
C ALA A 146 -13.51 -26.61 15.85
N ASP A 147 -12.22 -26.90 15.78
CA ASP A 147 -11.39 -27.12 16.98
C ASP A 147 -11.11 -25.78 17.75
N LEU A 148 -11.50 -24.65 17.20
CA LEU A 148 -11.35 -23.34 17.84
C LEU A 148 -12.46 -23.04 18.85
N ALA A 149 -13.58 -23.76 18.81
CA ALA A 149 -14.64 -23.64 19.81
C ALA A 149 -14.11 -23.94 21.22
N GLY A 150 -14.44 -23.11 22.20
CA GLY A 150 -13.95 -23.19 23.57
C GLY A 150 -12.50 -22.74 23.80
N LYS A 151 -11.76 -22.38 22.74
CA LYS A 151 -10.35 -21.98 22.84
C LYS A 151 -10.17 -20.49 23.13
N ARG A 152 -8.98 -20.15 23.63
CA ARG A 152 -8.50 -18.77 23.80
C ARG A 152 -7.81 -18.37 22.50
N ILE A 153 -8.36 -17.39 21.78
CA ILE A 153 -7.88 -16.97 20.47
C ILE A 153 -7.38 -15.55 20.54
N GLY A 154 -6.12 -15.32 20.18
CA GLY A 154 -5.58 -13.99 19.93
C GLY A 154 -5.76 -13.60 18.47
N VAL A 155 -6.27 -12.40 18.18
CA VAL A 155 -6.52 -11.92 16.82
C VAL A 155 -5.73 -10.65 16.56
N ALA A 156 -4.90 -10.66 15.50
CA ALA A 156 -4.11 -9.50 15.08
C ALA A 156 -5.01 -8.42 14.46
N GLY A 157 -4.93 -7.22 15.01
CA GLY A 157 -5.75 -6.07 14.60
C GLY A 157 -7.04 -5.96 15.41
N GLY A 158 -8.13 -5.60 14.74
CA GLY A 158 -9.46 -5.43 15.34
C GLY A 158 -10.46 -6.47 14.87
N PRO A 159 -11.73 -6.36 15.32
CA PRO A 159 -12.83 -7.23 14.87
C PRO A 159 -13.08 -7.18 13.35
N ASP A 160 -12.66 -6.10 12.71
CA ASP A 160 -12.72 -5.83 11.26
C ASP A 160 -11.49 -6.36 10.49
N SER A 161 -10.54 -7.01 11.18
CA SER A 161 -9.37 -7.56 10.51
C SER A 161 -9.76 -8.69 9.56
N LYS A 162 -9.16 -8.71 8.35
CA LYS A 162 -9.46 -9.69 7.30
C LYS A 162 -9.39 -11.13 7.78
N GLY A 163 -8.36 -11.45 8.55
CA GLY A 163 -8.17 -12.80 9.06
C GLY A 163 -9.31 -13.25 9.97
N TRP A 164 -9.78 -12.35 10.85
CA TRP A 164 -10.89 -12.65 11.73
C TRP A 164 -12.22 -12.75 10.98
N VAL A 165 -12.50 -11.81 10.08
CA VAL A 165 -13.72 -11.83 9.27
C VAL A 165 -13.82 -13.10 8.43
N LEU A 166 -12.74 -13.50 7.74
CA LEU A 166 -12.74 -14.75 6.97
C LEU A 166 -12.95 -15.97 7.88
N LEU A 167 -12.28 -16.02 9.03
CA LEU A 167 -12.40 -17.11 9.99
C LEU A 167 -13.83 -17.26 10.53
N THR A 168 -14.46 -16.14 10.92
CA THR A 168 -15.84 -16.15 11.41
C THR A 168 -16.83 -16.57 10.31
N LYS A 169 -16.63 -16.12 9.07
CA LYS A 169 -17.49 -16.53 7.94
C LYS A 169 -17.41 -18.03 7.65
N VAL A 170 -16.24 -18.63 7.76
CA VAL A 170 -16.11 -20.10 7.62
C VAL A 170 -16.74 -20.82 8.81
N ALA A 171 -16.55 -20.31 10.04
CA ALA A 171 -17.19 -20.86 11.24
C ALA A 171 -18.72 -20.80 11.13
N GLU A 172 -19.29 -19.68 10.71
CA GLU A 172 -20.74 -19.50 10.49
C GLU A 172 -21.29 -20.52 9.50
N ARG A 173 -20.58 -20.82 8.39
CA ARG A 173 -20.98 -21.89 7.44
C ARG A 173 -21.01 -23.28 8.09
N GLN A 174 -20.23 -23.49 9.15
CA GLN A 174 -20.20 -24.74 9.91
C GLN A 174 -21.15 -24.74 11.14
N GLY A 175 -21.96 -23.68 11.30
CA GLY A 175 -22.88 -23.53 12.43
C GLY A 175 -22.21 -23.12 13.74
N ILE A 176 -20.99 -22.58 13.69
CA ILE A 176 -20.19 -22.18 14.86
C ILE A 176 -20.15 -20.66 14.95
N ASP A 177 -20.46 -20.12 16.11
CA ASP A 177 -20.30 -18.69 16.43
C ASP A 177 -19.03 -18.49 17.27
N LEU A 178 -17.89 -18.28 16.63
CA LEU A 178 -16.61 -18.10 17.33
C LEU A 178 -16.59 -16.88 18.26
N ALA A 179 -17.39 -15.85 18.00
CA ALA A 179 -17.45 -14.68 18.88
C ALA A 179 -18.10 -15.04 20.24
N ARG A 180 -19.03 -15.99 20.24
CA ARG A 180 -19.70 -16.51 21.43
C ARG A 180 -18.99 -17.75 21.98
N ASP A 181 -18.57 -18.66 21.10
CA ASP A 181 -18.12 -19.99 21.44
C ASP A 181 -16.61 -20.08 21.75
N ALA A 182 -15.86 -18.99 21.61
CA ALA A 182 -14.44 -18.89 21.94
C ALA A 182 -14.14 -17.69 22.84
N ARG A 183 -12.96 -17.65 23.46
CA ARG A 183 -12.47 -16.48 24.20
C ARG A 183 -11.54 -15.68 23.33
N VAL A 184 -12.05 -14.63 22.70
CA VAL A 184 -11.33 -13.83 21.71
C VAL A 184 -10.74 -12.58 22.33
N GLN A 185 -9.47 -12.28 22.01
CA GLN A 185 -8.82 -11.02 22.35
C GLN A 185 -8.12 -10.44 21.13
N PHE A 186 -8.24 -9.12 20.95
CA PHE A 186 -7.61 -8.38 19.85
C PHE A 186 -6.37 -7.65 20.35
N ALA A 187 -5.25 -7.79 19.63
CA ALA A 187 -4.02 -7.09 19.98
C ALA A 187 -3.07 -6.94 18.77
N ALA A 188 -1.98 -6.19 18.98
CA ALA A 188 -0.91 -6.12 17.99
C ALA A 188 -0.18 -7.47 17.84
N PRO A 189 0.25 -7.87 16.62
CA PRO A 189 0.89 -9.15 16.38
C PRO A 189 2.08 -9.50 17.31
N PRO A 190 2.99 -8.57 17.66
CA PRO A 190 4.08 -8.88 18.58
C PRO A 190 3.60 -9.30 19.98
N LEU A 191 2.51 -8.68 20.47
CA LEU A 191 1.91 -9.02 21.76
C LEU A 191 1.25 -10.41 21.71
N LEU A 192 0.59 -10.73 20.60
CA LEU A 192 -0.01 -12.06 20.40
C LEU A 192 1.03 -13.17 20.32
N ASN A 193 2.16 -12.90 19.65
CA ASN A 193 3.28 -13.84 19.62
C ASN A 193 3.79 -14.13 21.04
N GLN A 194 3.90 -13.10 21.90
CA GLN A 194 4.27 -13.28 23.30
C GLN A 194 3.19 -14.02 24.10
N ALA A 195 1.90 -13.70 23.86
CA ALA A 195 0.79 -14.38 24.52
C ALA A 195 0.76 -15.87 24.17
N LEU A 196 1.00 -16.24 22.90
CA LEU A 196 1.09 -17.62 22.47
C LEU A 196 2.29 -18.35 23.12
N LYS A 197 3.46 -17.72 23.13
CA LYS A 197 4.69 -18.25 23.77
C LYS A 197 4.55 -18.45 25.26
N ARG A 198 3.69 -17.67 25.93
CA ARG A 198 3.39 -17.77 27.36
C ARG A 198 2.14 -18.62 27.66
N GLU A 199 1.62 -19.33 26.67
CA GLU A 199 0.42 -20.16 26.78
C GLU A 199 -0.83 -19.42 27.32
N GLN A 200 -0.88 -18.09 27.12
CA GLN A 200 -2.02 -17.25 27.48
C GLN A 200 -3.17 -17.38 26.47
N VAL A 201 -2.84 -17.80 25.23
CA VAL A 201 -3.79 -18.16 24.17
C VAL A 201 -3.42 -19.51 23.57
N ASP A 202 -4.42 -20.22 23.04
CA ASP A 202 -4.28 -21.55 22.44
C ASP A 202 -3.97 -21.47 20.94
N ALA A 203 -4.40 -20.37 20.30
CA ALA A 203 -4.19 -20.06 18.89
C ALA A 203 -4.09 -18.55 18.67
N ILE A 204 -3.38 -18.14 17.62
CA ILE A 204 -3.41 -16.75 17.14
C ILE A 204 -3.76 -16.70 15.66
N VAL A 205 -4.64 -15.76 15.29
CA VAL A 205 -4.88 -15.30 13.92
C VAL A 205 -3.92 -14.15 13.66
N THR A 206 -2.90 -14.35 12.83
CA THR A 206 -1.84 -13.36 12.68
C THR A 206 -1.45 -13.15 11.22
N TYR A 207 -0.73 -12.06 10.94
CA TYR A 207 -0.26 -11.76 9.59
C TYR A 207 0.84 -12.73 9.18
N TRP A 208 0.92 -13.03 7.89
CA TRP A 208 1.79 -14.05 7.33
C TRP A 208 3.26 -13.95 7.77
N HIS A 209 3.83 -12.75 7.84
CA HIS A 209 5.23 -12.55 8.21
C HIS A 209 5.49 -12.72 9.71
N PHE A 210 4.48 -12.57 10.57
CA PHE A 210 4.56 -12.95 11.99
C PHE A 210 4.43 -14.46 12.15
N SER A 211 3.56 -15.11 11.37
CA SER A 211 3.46 -16.57 11.30
C SER A 211 4.78 -17.18 10.81
N ALA A 212 5.37 -16.65 9.73
CA ALA A 212 6.65 -17.11 9.20
C ALA A 212 7.77 -17.03 10.25
N ARG A 213 7.82 -15.95 11.05
CA ARG A 213 8.80 -15.82 12.14
C ARG A 213 8.61 -16.90 13.20
N LEU A 214 7.40 -17.11 13.69
CA LEU A 214 7.12 -18.15 14.69
C LEU A 214 7.50 -19.52 14.17
N ARG A 215 7.12 -19.87 12.95
CA ARG A 215 7.47 -21.16 12.35
C ARG A 215 8.98 -21.35 12.19
N GLY A 216 9.67 -20.29 11.76
CA GLY A 216 11.13 -20.30 11.63
C GLY A 216 11.88 -20.36 12.98
N GLU A 217 11.27 -19.90 14.09
CA GLU A 217 11.81 -20.07 15.44
C GLU A 217 11.68 -21.52 15.92
N GLY A 218 10.77 -22.30 15.35
CA GLY A 218 10.46 -23.67 15.77
C GLY A 218 9.48 -23.76 16.94
N GLY A 219 8.83 -24.93 17.09
CA GLY A 219 7.83 -25.18 18.13
C GLY A 219 6.44 -24.64 17.81
N TRP A 220 6.24 -24.03 16.64
CA TRP A 220 4.99 -23.44 16.17
C TRP A 220 4.68 -23.91 14.75
N ARG A 221 3.40 -24.10 14.46
CA ARG A 221 2.92 -24.43 13.12
C ARG A 221 1.69 -23.62 12.73
N SER A 222 1.44 -23.48 11.44
CA SER A 222 0.13 -23.11 10.93
C SER A 222 -0.82 -24.30 11.14
N ALA A 223 -1.94 -24.09 11.82
CA ALA A 223 -3.01 -25.07 11.89
C ALA A 223 -3.72 -25.14 10.53
N PHE A 224 -4.02 -23.98 9.97
CA PHE A 224 -4.51 -23.74 8.62
C PHE A 224 -4.28 -22.27 8.26
N GLY A 225 -4.20 -21.96 6.95
CA GLY A 225 -3.94 -20.62 6.46
C GLY A 225 -5.18 -19.90 5.95
N MET A 226 -5.04 -18.63 5.64
CA MET A 226 -6.12 -17.84 5.02
C MET A 226 -6.49 -18.38 3.63
N ALA A 227 -5.57 -19.01 2.91
CA ALA A 227 -5.86 -19.68 1.64
C ALA A 227 -6.87 -20.84 1.83
N ASP A 228 -6.80 -21.54 2.97
CA ASP A 228 -7.76 -22.63 3.28
C ASP A 228 -9.14 -22.05 3.61
N LEU A 229 -9.19 -20.93 4.31
CA LEU A 229 -10.44 -20.20 4.57
C LEU A 229 -11.09 -19.68 3.28
N LEU A 230 -10.28 -19.13 2.34
CA LEU A 230 -10.79 -18.72 1.03
C LEU A 230 -11.38 -19.90 0.25
N ARG A 231 -10.69 -21.05 0.22
CA ARG A 231 -11.23 -22.28 -0.39
C ARG A 231 -12.55 -22.74 0.25
N ALA A 232 -12.63 -22.68 1.60
CA ALA A 232 -13.86 -23.03 2.32
C ALA A 232 -15.02 -22.04 2.04
N LEU A 233 -14.72 -20.87 1.50
CA LEU A 233 -15.69 -19.86 1.02
C LEU A 233 -15.92 -19.92 -0.50
N ASP A 234 -15.42 -20.95 -1.19
CA ASP A 234 -15.50 -21.13 -2.64
C ASP A 234 -14.82 -19.99 -3.43
N LEU A 235 -13.73 -19.44 -2.89
CA LEU A 235 -12.93 -18.38 -3.49
C LEU A 235 -11.54 -18.89 -3.89
N ASP A 236 -10.91 -18.24 -4.88
CA ASP A 236 -9.52 -18.51 -5.23
C ASP A 236 -8.61 -18.29 -4.00
N PRO A 237 -7.81 -19.29 -3.60
CA PRO A 237 -6.95 -19.20 -2.41
C PRO A 237 -5.82 -18.15 -2.55
N ASN A 238 -5.54 -17.69 -3.76
CA ASN A 238 -4.45 -16.76 -4.06
C ASN A 238 -4.96 -15.37 -4.44
N LEU A 239 -6.11 -14.94 -3.89
CA LEU A 239 -6.64 -13.61 -4.14
C LEU A 239 -5.68 -12.53 -3.62
N PRO A 240 -5.32 -11.53 -4.44
CA PRO A 240 -4.46 -10.43 -4.03
C PRO A 240 -5.23 -9.40 -3.21
N VAL A 241 -5.34 -9.63 -1.91
CA VAL A 241 -6.07 -8.76 -0.97
C VAL A 241 -5.28 -7.54 -0.50
N LEU A 242 -3.98 -7.48 -0.82
CA LEU A 242 -3.13 -6.32 -0.61
C LEU A 242 -2.72 -5.74 -1.97
N GLY A 243 -2.75 -4.41 -2.09
CA GLY A 243 -2.41 -3.71 -3.32
C GLY A 243 -1.73 -2.37 -3.07
N TYR A 244 -1.12 -1.84 -4.13
CA TYR A 244 -0.81 -0.43 -4.23
C TYR A 244 -2.06 0.30 -4.69
N VAL A 245 -2.40 1.41 -4.05
CA VAL A 245 -3.58 2.20 -4.35
C VAL A 245 -3.18 3.60 -4.79
N PHE A 246 -3.86 4.11 -5.81
CA PHE A 246 -3.64 5.44 -6.38
C PHE A 246 -5.00 6.12 -6.55
N PRO A 247 -5.19 7.41 -6.21
CA PRO A 247 -6.43 8.12 -6.52
C PRO A 247 -6.80 7.90 -7.99
N SER A 248 -8.03 7.49 -8.29
CA SER A 248 -8.39 7.00 -9.63
C SER A 248 -8.23 8.07 -10.71
N GLU A 249 -8.59 9.32 -10.42
CA GLU A 249 -8.42 10.45 -11.33
C GLU A 249 -6.94 10.68 -11.65
N TRP A 250 -6.09 10.71 -10.61
CA TRP A 250 -4.65 10.86 -10.80
C TRP A 250 -4.08 9.70 -11.62
N ALA A 251 -4.50 8.46 -11.32
CA ALA A 251 -4.03 7.26 -12.03
C ALA A 251 -4.43 7.28 -13.53
N GLN A 252 -5.63 7.78 -13.87
CA GLN A 252 -6.06 7.95 -15.26
C GLN A 252 -5.19 8.96 -16.01
N GLN A 253 -4.90 10.11 -15.39
CA GLN A 253 -4.03 11.14 -15.97
C GLN A 253 -2.57 10.66 -16.13
N HIS A 254 -2.15 9.67 -15.32
CA HIS A 254 -0.78 9.15 -15.28
C HIS A 254 -0.69 7.66 -15.63
N ALA A 255 -1.62 7.15 -16.46
CA ALA A 255 -1.72 5.73 -16.78
C ALA A 255 -0.37 5.11 -17.24
N GLY A 256 0.38 5.81 -18.09
CA GLY A 256 1.69 5.34 -18.54
C GLY A 256 2.75 5.29 -17.43
N LEU A 257 2.62 6.09 -16.35
CA LEU A 257 3.50 6.00 -15.19
C LEU A 257 3.13 4.79 -14.31
N ILE A 258 1.83 4.54 -14.13
CA ILE A 258 1.33 3.33 -13.42
C ILE A 258 1.77 2.05 -14.14
N GLU A 259 1.68 2.02 -15.47
CA GLU A 259 2.15 0.86 -16.27
C GLU A 259 3.65 0.60 -16.07
N ARG A 260 4.48 1.66 -16.13
CA ARG A 260 5.93 1.55 -15.86
C ARG A 260 6.23 1.05 -14.45
N PHE A 261 5.48 1.53 -13.46
CA PHE A 261 5.59 1.05 -12.09
C PHE A 261 5.21 -0.43 -11.97
N ALA A 262 4.07 -0.83 -12.52
CA ALA A 262 3.62 -2.22 -12.49
C ALA A 262 4.65 -3.17 -13.16
N ARG A 263 5.24 -2.74 -14.28
CA ARG A 263 6.34 -3.49 -14.94
C ARG A 263 7.57 -3.60 -14.05
N SER A 264 7.96 -2.54 -13.36
CA SER A 264 9.07 -2.56 -12.40
C SER A 264 8.82 -3.51 -11.23
N LEU A 265 7.57 -3.57 -10.72
CA LEU A 265 7.18 -4.51 -9.67
C LEU A 265 7.29 -5.96 -10.15
N GLN A 266 6.82 -6.25 -11.37
CA GLN A 266 6.94 -7.59 -11.96
C GLN A 266 8.41 -8.01 -12.09
N GLN A 267 9.27 -7.12 -12.58
CA GLN A 267 10.71 -7.35 -12.67
C GLN A 267 11.35 -7.61 -11.30
N ALA A 268 11.03 -6.76 -10.31
CA ALA A 268 11.53 -6.92 -8.95
C ALA A 268 11.11 -8.27 -8.33
N LYS A 269 9.85 -8.65 -8.49
CA LYS A 269 9.34 -9.95 -8.02
C LYS A 269 10.00 -11.13 -8.73
N ALA A 270 10.22 -11.04 -10.04
CA ALA A 270 10.91 -12.07 -10.81
C ALA A 270 12.37 -12.25 -10.36
N GLU A 271 13.11 -11.14 -10.14
CA GLU A 271 14.48 -11.19 -9.61
C GLU A 271 14.50 -11.80 -8.19
N LEU A 272 13.59 -11.38 -7.30
CA LEU A 272 13.49 -11.92 -5.94
C LEU A 272 13.07 -13.40 -5.89
N ALA A 273 12.30 -13.86 -6.85
CA ALA A 273 11.94 -15.29 -6.96
C ALA A 273 13.06 -16.12 -7.57
N GLY A 274 13.83 -15.56 -8.51
CA GLY A 274 14.86 -16.29 -9.27
C GLY A 274 16.19 -16.43 -8.55
N GLU A 275 16.59 -15.44 -7.73
CA GLU A 275 17.93 -15.41 -7.15
C GLU A 275 17.93 -15.13 -5.65
N SER A 276 18.30 -16.12 -4.86
CA SER A 276 18.40 -16.01 -3.39
C SER A 276 19.42 -14.96 -2.91
N SER A 277 20.44 -14.66 -3.72
CA SER A 277 21.47 -13.65 -3.42
C SER A 277 20.90 -12.26 -3.19
N HIS A 278 19.83 -11.89 -3.87
CA HIS A 278 19.15 -10.60 -3.68
C HIS A 278 18.60 -10.42 -2.27
N TRP A 279 18.20 -11.51 -1.62
CA TRP A 279 17.63 -11.49 -0.27
C TRP A 279 18.65 -11.20 0.81
N GLN A 280 19.94 -11.54 0.60
CA GLN A 280 20.99 -11.24 1.58
C GLN A 280 21.12 -9.72 1.83
N ARG A 281 20.97 -8.92 0.76
CA ARG A 281 20.95 -7.45 0.89
C ARG A 281 19.72 -6.95 1.65
N LEU A 282 18.58 -7.60 1.48
CA LEU A 282 17.31 -7.22 2.14
C LEU A 282 17.25 -7.67 3.60
N ARG A 283 18.11 -8.59 4.02
CA ARG A 283 18.12 -9.17 5.37
C ARG A 283 18.05 -8.13 6.50
N PRO A 284 18.78 -7.00 6.46
CA PRO A 284 18.67 -5.94 7.49
C PRO A 284 17.26 -5.34 7.57
N LEU A 285 16.55 -5.20 6.46
CA LEU A 285 15.16 -4.72 6.41
C LEU A 285 14.15 -5.75 6.95
N MET A 286 14.51 -7.02 6.88
CA MET A 286 13.69 -8.12 7.41
C MET A 286 13.83 -8.27 8.93
N GLY A 287 14.74 -7.51 9.55
CA GLY A 287 15.06 -7.56 10.98
C GLY A 287 16.04 -8.68 11.33
N GLN A 288 16.59 -8.60 12.54
CA GLN A 288 17.49 -9.66 13.04
C GLN A 288 16.73 -10.97 13.17
N SER A 289 17.25 -12.02 12.54
CA SER A 289 16.61 -13.33 12.49
C SER A 289 17.63 -14.44 12.29
N THR A 290 17.29 -15.64 12.78
CA THR A 290 18.01 -16.87 12.44
C THR A 290 17.88 -17.15 10.95
N GLU A 291 18.71 -18.04 10.40
CA GLU A 291 18.60 -18.45 9.00
C GLU A 291 17.22 -19.02 8.69
N ALA A 292 16.69 -19.89 9.54
CA ALA A 292 15.36 -20.49 9.35
C ALA A 292 14.25 -19.44 9.30
N VAL A 293 14.30 -18.39 10.14
CA VAL A 293 13.33 -17.29 10.08
C VAL A 293 13.50 -16.47 8.81
N PHE A 294 14.73 -16.21 8.38
CA PHE A 294 15.02 -15.50 7.15
C PHE A 294 14.48 -16.25 5.93
N GLU A 295 14.72 -17.56 5.84
CA GLU A 295 14.21 -18.41 4.77
C GLU A 295 12.69 -18.47 4.77
N ALA A 296 12.04 -18.64 5.93
CA ALA A 296 10.59 -18.65 6.03
C ALA A 296 9.94 -17.32 5.56
N LEU A 297 10.57 -16.19 5.84
CA LEU A 297 10.13 -14.88 5.38
C LEU A 297 10.34 -14.71 3.87
N ARG A 298 11.49 -15.11 3.32
CA ARG A 298 11.79 -15.10 1.89
C ARG A 298 10.76 -15.93 1.12
N ASP A 299 10.62 -17.19 1.52
CA ASP A 299 9.76 -18.14 0.83
C ASP A 299 8.28 -17.73 0.91
N GLY A 300 7.84 -17.23 2.06
CA GLY A 300 6.50 -16.69 2.23
C GLY A 300 6.24 -15.45 1.35
N PHE A 301 7.23 -14.58 1.18
CA PHE A 301 7.10 -13.43 0.28
C PHE A 301 6.96 -13.88 -1.19
N VAL A 302 7.83 -14.78 -1.63
CA VAL A 302 7.81 -15.31 -3.01
C VAL A 302 6.49 -16.04 -3.29
N ALA A 303 6.05 -16.89 -2.37
CA ALA A 303 4.75 -17.60 -2.47
C ALA A 303 3.54 -16.65 -2.53
N GLY A 304 3.67 -15.45 -1.99
CA GLY A 304 2.63 -14.42 -2.02
C GLY A 304 2.60 -13.58 -3.29
N THR A 305 3.42 -13.85 -4.29
CA THR A 305 3.38 -13.14 -5.56
C THR A 305 2.04 -13.41 -6.25
N PRO A 306 1.21 -12.37 -6.48
CA PRO A 306 -0.10 -12.59 -7.08
C PRO A 306 0.03 -12.99 -8.54
N ALA A 307 -0.76 -13.96 -8.95
CA ALA A 307 -0.94 -14.24 -10.36
C ALA A 307 -1.84 -13.17 -11.03
N PRO A 308 -1.81 -13.03 -12.36
CA PRO A 308 -2.63 -12.07 -13.07
C PRO A 308 -4.11 -12.15 -12.70
N LEU A 309 -4.79 -10.99 -12.65
CA LEU A 309 -6.22 -10.90 -12.37
C LEU A 309 -7.03 -11.37 -13.59
N THR A 310 -7.42 -12.64 -13.59
CA THR A 310 -8.42 -13.16 -14.53
C THR A 310 -9.81 -12.62 -14.20
N GLU A 311 -10.77 -12.75 -15.11
CA GLU A 311 -12.17 -12.40 -14.86
C GLU A 311 -12.71 -13.11 -13.62
N GLN A 312 -12.48 -14.42 -13.50
CA GLN A 312 -12.86 -15.21 -12.32
C GLN A 312 -12.29 -14.63 -11.03
N ARG A 313 -11.00 -14.29 -10.98
CA ARG A 313 -10.38 -13.71 -9.78
C ARG A 313 -10.94 -12.35 -9.41
N ARG A 314 -11.29 -11.51 -10.39
CA ARG A 314 -11.97 -10.23 -10.12
C ARG A 314 -13.35 -10.46 -9.53
N GLY A 315 -14.12 -11.41 -10.10
CA GLY A 315 -15.39 -11.85 -9.51
C GLY A 315 -15.22 -12.37 -8.08
N ASP A 316 -14.16 -13.12 -7.81
CA ASP A 316 -13.87 -13.62 -6.46
C ASP A 316 -13.49 -12.49 -5.49
N LEU A 317 -12.76 -11.47 -5.94
CA LEU A 317 -12.49 -10.27 -5.14
C LEU A 317 -13.79 -9.52 -4.79
N GLN A 318 -14.71 -9.39 -5.74
CA GLN A 318 -16.02 -8.79 -5.50
C GLN A 318 -16.86 -9.64 -4.54
N ARG A 319 -16.89 -10.95 -4.71
CA ARG A 319 -17.55 -11.87 -3.76
C ARG A 319 -16.95 -11.77 -2.35
N LEU A 320 -15.61 -11.66 -2.26
CA LEU A 320 -14.93 -11.45 -0.99
C LEU A 320 -15.37 -10.15 -0.31
N LEU A 321 -15.51 -9.06 -1.07
CA LEU A 321 -16.01 -7.79 -0.55
C LEU A 321 -17.42 -7.93 0.04
N VAL A 322 -18.33 -8.60 -0.66
CA VAL A 322 -19.69 -8.86 -0.15
C VAL A 322 -19.65 -9.70 1.12
N LEU A 323 -18.87 -10.80 1.13
CA LEU A 323 -18.71 -11.65 2.31
C LEU A 323 -18.15 -10.90 3.53
N THR A 324 -17.37 -9.86 3.29
CA THR A 324 -16.78 -9.02 4.35
C THR A 324 -17.61 -7.77 4.68
N GLY A 325 -18.86 -7.70 4.17
CA GLY A 325 -19.85 -6.71 4.58
C GLY A 325 -20.01 -5.51 3.63
N ALA A 326 -19.40 -5.54 2.45
CA ALA A 326 -19.68 -4.52 1.45
C ALA A 326 -21.08 -4.74 0.83
N ASP A 327 -21.74 -3.63 0.51
CA ASP A 327 -23.01 -3.66 -0.22
C ASP A 327 -22.77 -4.17 -1.66
N ALA A 328 -23.50 -5.22 -2.04
CA ALA A 328 -23.38 -5.82 -3.37
C ALA A 328 -23.76 -4.86 -4.51
N GLU A 329 -24.64 -3.87 -4.25
CA GLU A 329 -25.04 -2.85 -5.23
C GLU A 329 -24.03 -1.68 -5.33
N ALA A 330 -23.11 -1.57 -4.36
CA ALA A 330 -22.13 -0.48 -4.25
C ALA A 330 -20.67 -0.97 -4.27
N LEU A 331 -20.40 -2.01 -5.05
CA LEU A 331 -19.04 -2.54 -5.21
C LEU A 331 -18.20 -1.67 -6.14
N MET A 332 -16.92 -1.56 -5.81
CA MET A 332 -15.96 -0.93 -6.71
C MET A 332 -15.94 -1.67 -8.07
N PRO A 333 -16.02 -0.95 -9.20
CA PRO A 333 -16.11 -1.57 -10.50
C PRO A 333 -14.77 -2.22 -10.90
N GLU A 334 -14.84 -3.18 -11.80
CA GLU A 334 -13.65 -3.89 -12.29
C GLU A 334 -12.60 -2.99 -12.95
N THR A 335 -13.00 -1.82 -13.46
CA THR A 335 -12.11 -0.82 -14.04
C THR A 335 -11.14 -0.20 -13.03
N LEU A 336 -11.43 -0.33 -11.75
CA LEU A 336 -10.54 0.11 -10.67
C LEU A 336 -9.51 -0.96 -10.27
N PHE A 337 -9.53 -2.15 -10.88
CA PHE A 337 -8.46 -3.13 -10.74
C PHE A 337 -7.49 -2.99 -11.92
N TYR A 338 -6.23 -2.75 -11.62
CA TYR A 338 -5.19 -2.67 -12.65
C TYR A 338 -5.08 -3.99 -13.42
N ARG A 339 -5.09 -3.90 -14.73
CA ARG A 339 -4.88 -5.02 -15.64
C ARG A 339 -3.49 -4.88 -16.28
N SER A 340 -2.62 -5.85 -16.04
CA SER A 340 -1.37 -5.89 -16.81
C SER A 340 -1.72 -6.03 -18.29
N PRO A 341 -1.05 -5.28 -19.16
CA PRO A 341 -1.13 -5.55 -20.60
C PRO A 341 -0.79 -7.02 -20.88
N PRO A 342 -1.41 -7.63 -21.90
CA PRO A 342 -1.13 -9.01 -22.29
C PRO A 342 0.32 -9.24 -22.69
#